data_00c2371669a4a15d757944ed274a6ae2
#
_entry.id   00c2371669a4a15d757944ed274a6ae2
#
_cell.length_a   1.000
_cell.length_b   1.000
_cell.length_c   1.000
_cell.angle_alpha   90.00
_cell.angle_beta   90.00
_cell.angle_gamma   90.00
#
_symmetry.space_group_name_H-M   'P 1'
#
loop_
_entity.id
_entity.type
_entity.pdbx_description
1 polymer ?
#
loop_
_entity_poly.entity_id
_entity_poly.type
_entity_poly.pdbx_seq_one_letter_code
_entity_poly.pdbx_strand_id
1 'polypeptide(L)'
;MGRPTTISDPQILEAARAVFLERGIAATTAEVARKAGVAEGSIFKRWATKQELFYAALTPDTEEPAWLQTLAQRAGRGDMVETLSDVAMEAIGFFRTLLPLFMMCWSNPSATGLPTPLDVPNSKPVRIVKSLAGYFEAEMSAGRMARRDAEVVARTFIGAIQNFAFLELIDRKHEELPLPAEMFVRGLVHLLWHGVSPAVTTKKTTTKKPRKERVR
;
A
#
# COMPACT_ATOMS: atom_id res chain seq x y z
N MET A 1 -45.39 11.26 12.40
CA MET A 1 -44.83 10.59 11.21
C MET A 1 -43.38 11.03 11.08
N GLY A 2 -42.42 10.13 11.36
CA GLY A 2 -41.00 10.42 11.23
C GLY A 2 -40.63 10.61 9.75
N ARG A 3 -39.89 11.65 9.46
CA ARG A 3 -39.33 11.94 8.13
C ARG A 3 -38.48 10.73 7.72
N PRO A 4 -38.67 10.12 6.55
CA PRO A 4 -37.84 9.02 6.11
C PRO A 4 -36.39 9.48 6.09
N THR A 5 -35.55 8.80 6.85
CA THR A 5 -34.11 9.05 6.89
C THR A 5 -33.57 8.73 5.51
N THR A 6 -33.18 9.76 4.75
CA THR A 6 -32.58 9.57 3.43
C THR A 6 -31.17 9.04 3.65
N ILE A 7 -30.99 7.72 3.51
CA ILE A 7 -29.67 7.11 3.61
C ILE A 7 -28.82 7.56 2.44
N SER A 8 -27.60 8.02 2.73
CA SER A 8 -26.66 8.54 1.76
C SER A 8 -26.00 7.44 0.93
N ASP A 9 -25.50 7.77 -0.26
CA ASP A 9 -24.76 6.85 -1.12
C ASP A 9 -23.57 6.20 -0.42
N PRO A 10 -22.72 6.92 0.34
CA PRO A 10 -21.64 6.31 1.10
C PRO A 10 -22.10 5.22 2.07
N GLN A 11 -23.22 5.41 2.76
CA GLN A 11 -23.76 4.39 3.69
C GLN A 11 -24.22 3.13 2.96
N ILE A 12 -24.82 3.28 1.78
CA ILE A 12 -25.23 2.12 0.95
C ILE A 12 -23.98 1.41 0.41
N LEU A 13 -22.97 2.15 -0.05
CA LEU A 13 -21.72 1.58 -0.55
C LEU A 13 -20.94 0.86 0.55
N GLU A 14 -20.93 1.37 1.78
CA GLU A 14 -20.32 0.69 2.92
C GLU A 14 -21.01 -0.64 3.23
N ALA A 15 -22.37 -0.64 3.26
CA ALA A 15 -23.14 -1.85 3.44
C ALA A 15 -22.92 -2.86 2.31
N ALA A 16 -22.86 -2.38 1.07
CA ALA A 16 -22.57 -3.19 -0.11
C ALA A 16 -21.16 -3.79 -0.05
N ARG A 17 -20.15 -2.99 0.31
CA ARG A 17 -18.76 -3.44 0.51
C ARG A 17 -18.68 -4.58 1.52
N ALA A 18 -19.31 -4.42 2.67
CA ALA A 18 -19.32 -5.45 3.71
C ALA A 18 -19.99 -6.75 3.23
N VAL A 19 -21.14 -6.67 2.50
CA VAL A 19 -21.85 -7.84 1.97
C VAL A 19 -21.03 -8.52 0.88
N PHE A 20 -20.42 -7.77 -0.04
CA PHE A 20 -19.61 -8.34 -1.10
C PHE A 20 -18.29 -8.95 -0.57
N LEU A 21 -17.66 -8.36 0.44
CA LEU A 21 -16.48 -8.96 1.06
C LEU A 21 -16.77 -10.28 1.77
N GLU A 22 -17.97 -10.41 2.35
CA GLU A 22 -18.38 -11.63 3.05
C GLU A 22 -18.81 -12.74 2.08
N ARG A 23 -19.59 -12.41 1.04
CA ARG A 23 -20.28 -13.37 0.18
C ARG A 23 -19.81 -13.40 -1.27
N GLY A 24 -18.85 -12.56 -1.62
CA GLY A 24 -18.37 -12.44 -2.99
C GLY A 24 -19.42 -11.91 -3.95
N ILE A 25 -19.19 -12.16 -5.24
CA ILE A 25 -20.11 -11.77 -6.32
C ILE A 25 -21.48 -12.49 -6.25
N ALA A 26 -21.58 -13.59 -5.49
CA ALA A 26 -22.84 -14.29 -5.29
C ALA A 26 -23.85 -13.51 -4.41
N ALA A 27 -23.41 -12.51 -3.65
CA ALA A 27 -24.25 -11.62 -2.87
C ALA A 27 -25.36 -11.00 -3.74
N THR A 28 -26.53 -10.78 -3.17
CA THR A 28 -27.68 -10.18 -3.87
C THR A 28 -27.85 -8.70 -3.47
N THR A 29 -28.46 -7.91 -4.36
CA THR A 29 -28.85 -6.53 -4.07
C THR A 29 -29.86 -6.43 -2.94
N ALA A 30 -30.73 -7.45 -2.78
CA ALA A 30 -31.66 -7.56 -1.66
C ALA A 30 -30.93 -7.69 -0.31
N GLU A 31 -29.82 -8.44 -0.24
CA GLU A 31 -28.98 -8.54 0.97
C GLU A 31 -28.32 -7.21 1.31
N VAL A 32 -27.83 -6.51 0.29
CA VAL A 32 -27.29 -5.16 0.46
C VAL A 32 -28.36 -4.19 0.98
N ALA A 33 -29.56 -4.20 0.36
CA ALA A 33 -30.69 -3.37 0.76
C ALA A 33 -31.07 -3.59 2.22
N ARG A 34 -31.15 -4.86 2.63
CA ARG A 34 -31.43 -5.25 4.02
C ARG A 34 -30.36 -4.73 4.98
N LYS A 35 -29.10 -4.89 4.63
CA LYS A 35 -27.97 -4.42 5.47
C LYS A 35 -27.91 -2.89 5.56
N ALA A 36 -28.21 -2.21 4.47
CA ALA A 36 -28.26 -0.75 4.40
C ALA A 36 -29.52 -0.15 5.02
N GLY A 37 -30.56 -0.95 5.31
CA GLY A 37 -31.86 -0.46 5.82
C GLY A 37 -32.66 0.32 4.79
N VAL A 38 -32.52 0.01 3.49
CA VAL A 38 -33.25 0.65 2.39
C VAL A 38 -34.10 -0.37 1.60
N ALA A 39 -35.07 0.12 0.83
CA ALA A 39 -35.73 -0.70 -0.17
C ALA A 39 -34.77 -0.99 -1.34
N GLU A 40 -34.81 -2.19 -1.91
CA GLU A 40 -33.96 -2.59 -3.03
C GLU A 40 -34.11 -1.66 -4.25
N GLY A 41 -35.34 -1.18 -4.51
CA GLY A 41 -35.59 -0.18 -5.54
C GLY A 41 -34.84 1.16 -5.33
N SER A 42 -34.43 1.48 -4.10
CA SER A 42 -33.60 2.66 -3.82
C SER A 42 -32.18 2.46 -4.29
N ILE A 43 -31.70 1.22 -4.30
CA ILE A 43 -30.37 0.86 -4.85
C ILE A 43 -30.41 1.00 -6.37
N PHE A 44 -31.39 0.40 -7.04
CA PHE A 44 -31.50 0.44 -8.51
C PHE A 44 -31.76 1.83 -9.09
N LYS A 45 -32.26 2.77 -8.29
CA LYS A 45 -32.35 4.19 -8.69
C LYS A 45 -31.00 4.88 -8.79
N ARG A 46 -29.97 4.36 -8.13
CA ARG A 46 -28.62 4.95 -8.05
C ARG A 46 -27.60 4.16 -8.88
N TRP A 47 -27.70 2.86 -8.84
CA TRP A 47 -26.87 1.91 -9.61
C TRP A 47 -27.79 1.01 -10.42
N ALA A 48 -27.77 1.18 -11.74
CA ALA A 48 -28.71 0.49 -12.64
C ALA A 48 -28.56 -1.05 -12.59
N THR A 49 -27.38 -1.54 -12.28
CA THR A 49 -27.07 -2.97 -12.19
C THR A 49 -26.36 -3.32 -10.89
N LYS A 50 -26.47 -4.60 -10.49
CA LYS A 50 -25.67 -5.17 -9.38
C LYS A 50 -24.17 -4.97 -9.63
N GLN A 51 -23.73 -5.06 -10.87
CA GLN A 51 -22.32 -4.91 -11.25
C GLN A 51 -21.82 -3.48 -11.04
N GLU A 52 -22.64 -2.48 -11.40
CA GLU A 52 -22.31 -1.08 -11.08
C GLU A 52 -22.20 -0.85 -9.57
N LEU A 53 -23.14 -1.35 -8.80
CA LEU A 53 -23.08 -1.29 -7.34
C LEU A 53 -21.82 -1.99 -6.79
N PHE A 54 -21.47 -3.15 -7.33
CA PHE A 54 -20.30 -3.93 -6.94
C PHE A 54 -19.01 -3.12 -7.14
N TYR A 55 -18.79 -2.57 -8.34
CA TYR A 55 -17.61 -1.77 -8.60
C TYR A 55 -17.60 -0.46 -7.81
N ALA A 56 -18.74 0.21 -7.69
CA ALA A 56 -18.83 1.41 -6.87
C ALA A 56 -18.48 1.14 -5.40
N ALA A 57 -18.96 0.02 -4.84
CA ALA A 57 -18.69 -0.38 -3.47
C ALA A 57 -17.22 -0.77 -3.24
N LEU A 58 -16.57 -1.40 -4.23
CA LEU A 58 -15.19 -1.86 -4.13
C LEU A 58 -14.17 -0.82 -4.59
N THR A 59 -14.61 0.27 -5.21
CA THR A 59 -13.73 1.39 -5.49
C THR A 59 -13.33 2.03 -4.16
N PRO A 60 -12.05 2.02 -3.78
CA PRO A 60 -11.61 2.68 -2.56
C PRO A 60 -11.91 4.18 -2.65
N ASP A 61 -12.26 4.78 -1.52
CA ASP A 61 -12.41 6.23 -1.46
C ASP A 61 -11.22 6.91 -2.14
N THR A 62 -11.50 7.94 -2.92
CA THR A 62 -10.53 8.60 -3.79
C THR A 62 -9.41 9.31 -3.04
N GLU A 63 -9.57 9.48 -1.73
CA GLU A 63 -8.55 10.12 -0.90
C GLU A 63 -7.27 9.28 -0.82
N GLU A 64 -6.17 9.97 -0.97
CA GLU A 64 -4.86 9.37 -0.73
C GLU A 64 -4.69 9.05 0.76
N PRO A 65 -4.04 7.91 1.10
CA PRO A 65 -3.78 7.60 2.50
C PRO A 65 -2.95 8.70 3.15
N ALA A 66 -3.25 9.00 4.43
CA ALA A 66 -2.63 10.12 5.15
C ALA A 66 -1.09 10.08 5.13
N TRP A 67 -0.51 8.89 5.23
CA TRP A 67 0.94 8.71 5.15
C TRP A 67 1.53 9.17 3.80
N LEU A 68 0.79 8.97 2.71
CA LEU A 68 1.24 9.38 1.37
C LEU A 68 1.11 10.90 1.18
N GLN A 69 0.04 11.50 1.71
CA GLN A 69 -0.15 12.97 1.68
C GLN A 69 0.95 13.72 2.43
N THR A 70 1.43 13.16 3.54
CA THR A 70 2.45 13.79 4.38
C THR A 70 3.89 13.46 3.97
N LEU A 71 4.07 12.45 3.09
CA LEU A 71 5.39 11.93 2.74
C LEU A 71 6.33 13.02 2.17
N ALA A 72 5.83 13.84 1.25
CA ALA A 72 6.63 14.93 0.66
C ALA A 72 7.10 15.96 1.71
N GLN A 73 6.34 16.17 2.77
CA GLN A 73 6.67 17.10 3.85
C GLN A 73 7.74 16.53 4.80
N ARG A 74 7.93 15.22 4.81
CA ARG A 74 8.95 14.52 5.61
C ARG A 74 10.32 14.55 4.92
N ALA A 75 10.38 14.85 3.62
CA ALA A 75 11.65 14.90 2.88
C ALA A 75 12.62 15.91 3.48
N GLY A 76 13.88 15.49 3.66
CA GLY A 76 14.95 16.32 4.25
C GLY A 76 14.83 16.49 5.77
N ARG A 77 13.91 15.84 6.45
CA ARG A 77 13.64 16.02 7.89
C ARG A 77 13.69 14.69 8.65
N GLY A 78 13.98 14.78 9.95
CA GLY A 78 13.97 13.65 10.88
C GLY A 78 14.98 12.55 10.53
N ASP A 79 14.82 11.40 11.15
CA ASP A 79 15.57 10.19 10.83
C ASP A 79 14.88 9.41 9.69
N MET A 80 15.67 8.99 8.72
CA MET A 80 15.15 8.33 7.52
C MET A 80 14.70 6.90 7.81
N VAL A 81 15.40 6.20 8.71
CA VAL A 81 15.04 4.83 9.11
C VAL A 81 13.74 4.83 9.88
N GLU A 82 13.55 5.80 10.77
CA GLU A 82 12.32 6.00 11.51
C GLU A 82 11.16 6.35 10.56
N THR A 83 11.37 7.33 9.66
CA THR A 83 10.35 7.73 8.67
C THR A 83 9.91 6.55 7.79
N LEU A 84 10.85 5.75 7.28
CA LEU A 84 10.53 4.58 6.45
C LEU A 84 9.81 3.49 7.24
N SER A 85 10.15 3.33 8.53
CA SER A 85 9.48 2.37 9.40
C SER A 85 8.03 2.76 9.65
N ASP A 86 7.76 4.03 9.95
CA ASP A 86 6.41 4.55 10.14
C ASP A 86 5.57 4.39 8.86
N VAL A 87 6.11 4.83 7.72
CA VAL A 87 5.46 4.70 6.42
C VAL A 87 5.16 3.24 6.10
N ALA A 88 6.07 2.32 6.39
CA ALA A 88 5.86 0.90 6.14
C ALA A 88 4.72 0.33 7.00
N MET A 89 4.65 0.67 8.29
CA MET A 89 3.58 0.22 9.18
C MET A 89 2.22 0.76 8.74
N GLU A 90 2.14 2.05 8.41
CA GLU A 90 0.90 2.66 7.91
C GLU A 90 0.48 2.05 6.56
N ALA A 91 1.44 1.79 5.67
CA ALA A 91 1.18 1.15 4.37
C ALA A 91 0.72 -0.31 4.51
N ILE A 92 1.25 -1.09 5.47
CA ILE A 92 0.73 -2.44 5.78
C ILE A 92 -0.74 -2.36 6.16
N GLY A 93 -1.12 -1.47 7.07
CA GLY A 93 -2.52 -1.25 7.46
C GLY A 93 -3.40 -0.89 6.27
N PHE A 94 -2.93 -0.01 5.40
CA PHE A 94 -3.62 0.36 4.18
C PHE A 94 -3.81 -0.84 3.23
N PHE A 95 -2.77 -1.64 2.99
CA PHE A 95 -2.87 -2.81 2.11
C PHE A 95 -3.73 -3.93 2.68
N ARG A 96 -3.75 -4.14 3.99
CA ARG A 96 -4.67 -5.09 4.63
C ARG A 96 -6.13 -4.79 4.30
N THR A 97 -6.48 -3.51 4.16
CA THR A 97 -7.83 -3.07 3.77
C THR A 97 -8.05 -3.12 2.26
N LEU A 98 -7.02 -2.74 1.49
CA LEU A 98 -7.14 -2.57 0.05
C LEU A 98 -7.08 -3.89 -0.73
N LEU A 99 -6.18 -4.81 -0.35
CA LEU A 99 -5.92 -6.03 -1.12
C LEU A 99 -7.15 -6.93 -1.30
N PRO A 100 -7.99 -7.17 -0.27
CA PRO A 100 -9.21 -7.95 -0.47
C PRO A 100 -10.14 -7.36 -1.53
N LEU A 101 -10.26 -6.02 -1.57
CA LEU A 101 -11.07 -5.30 -2.57
C LEU A 101 -10.48 -5.46 -3.97
N PHE A 102 -9.16 -5.29 -4.09
CA PHE A 102 -8.44 -5.49 -5.36
C PHE A 102 -8.59 -6.91 -5.90
N MET A 103 -8.38 -7.91 -5.06
CA MET A 103 -8.51 -9.31 -5.45
C MET A 103 -9.92 -9.62 -5.93
N MET A 104 -10.93 -9.08 -5.27
CA MET A 104 -12.32 -9.27 -5.64
C MET A 104 -12.64 -8.61 -7.00
N CYS A 105 -12.17 -7.39 -7.24
CA CYS A 105 -12.32 -6.73 -8.54
C CYS A 105 -11.60 -7.51 -9.64
N TRP A 106 -10.38 -7.99 -9.38
CA TRP A 106 -9.59 -8.73 -10.35
C TRP A 106 -10.19 -10.08 -10.72
N SER A 107 -10.75 -10.78 -9.73
CA SER A 107 -11.41 -12.08 -9.93
C SER A 107 -12.78 -11.98 -10.61
N ASN A 108 -13.33 -10.77 -10.76
CA ASN A 108 -14.64 -10.54 -11.35
C ASN A 108 -14.54 -9.42 -12.42
N PRO A 109 -13.89 -9.68 -13.56
CA PRO A 109 -13.77 -8.69 -14.61
C PRO A 109 -15.14 -8.29 -15.15
N SER A 110 -15.31 -7.04 -15.53
CA SER A 110 -16.56 -6.53 -16.08
C SER A 110 -16.85 -7.16 -17.45
N ALA A 111 -17.89 -7.96 -17.53
CA ALA A 111 -18.39 -8.46 -18.81
C ALA A 111 -19.09 -7.36 -19.64
N THR A 112 -19.40 -6.21 -19.04
CA THR A 112 -20.13 -5.11 -19.67
C THR A 112 -19.22 -3.97 -20.14
N GLY A 113 -17.89 -4.12 -20.01
CA GLY A 113 -16.94 -3.06 -20.37
C GLY A 113 -16.96 -1.84 -19.42
N LEU A 114 -17.61 -1.96 -18.26
CA LEU A 114 -17.52 -0.91 -17.22
C LEU A 114 -16.07 -0.77 -16.76
N PRO A 115 -15.56 0.47 -16.60
CA PRO A 115 -14.20 0.68 -16.12
C PRO A 115 -14.06 0.12 -14.71
N THR A 116 -13.04 -0.70 -14.52
CA THR A 116 -12.67 -1.19 -13.18
C THR A 116 -11.85 -0.12 -12.46
N PRO A 117 -11.72 -0.19 -11.13
CA PRO A 117 -10.82 0.70 -10.38
C PRO A 117 -9.35 0.66 -10.86
N LEU A 118 -9.00 -0.33 -11.70
CA LEU A 118 -7.65 -0.51 -12.27
C LEU A 118 -7.47 0.22 -13.61
N ASP A 119 -8.57 0.49 -14.33
CA ASP A 119 -8.54 1.07 -15.68
C ASP A 119 -8.44 2.61 -15.67
N VAL A 120 -8.23 3.20 -14.50
CA VAL A 120 -8.15 4.66 -14.35
C VAL A 120 -6.72 5.14 -14.62
N PRO A 121 -6.51 6.10 -15.53
CA PRO A 121 -5.21 6.75 -15.69
C PRO A 121 -4.69 7.29 -14.36
N ASN A 122 -3.38 7.09 -14.08
CA ASN A 122 -2.77 7.50 -12.82
C ASN A 122 -3.46 6.86 -11.59
N SER A 123 -3.77 5.57 -11.69
CA SER A 123 -4.40 4.79 -10.62
C SER A 123 -3.66 4.88 -9.29
N LYS A 124 -4.34 4.59 -8.18
CA LYS A 124 -3.76 4.68 -6.82
C LYS A 124 -2.41 3.97 -6.68
N PRO A 125 -2.19 2.73 -7.19
CA PRO A 125 -0.88 2.09 -7.16
C PRO A 125 0.22 2.89 -7.88
N VAL A 126 -0.11 3.47 -9.02
CA VAL A 126 0.86 4.30 -9.79
C VAL A 126 1.21 5.57 -9.01
N ARG A 127 0.23 6.23 -8.38
CA ARG A 127 0.49 7.41 -7.56
C ARG A 127 1.36 7.09 -6.34
N ILE A 128 1.11 5.98 -5.67
CA ILE A 128 1.93 5.53 -4.53
C ILE A 128 3.41 5.42 -4.94
N VAL A 129 3.69 4.72 -6.04
CA VAL A 129 5.07 4.57 -6.54
C VAL A 129 5.68 5.91 -6.89
N LYS A 130 4.95 6.80 -7.59
CA LYS A 130 5.44 8.13 -7.98
C LYS A 130 5.75 9.01 -6.76
N SER A 131 4.88 9.01 -5.75
CA SER A 131 5.09 9.81 -4.53
C SER A 131 6.29 9.30 -3.72
N LEU A 132 6.45 7.98 -3.59
CA LEU A 132 7.63 7.39 -2.96
C LEU A 132 8.90 7.68 -3.75
N ALA A 133 8.88 7.56 -5.08
CA ALA A 133 10.03 7.90 -5.91
C ALA A 133 10.42 9.37 -5.76
N GLY A 134 9.44 10.28 -5.74
CA GLY A 134 9.67 11.70 -5.46
C GLY A 134 10.31 11.96 -4.10
N TYR A 135 9.86 11.26 -3.06
CA TYR A 135 10.47 11.32 -1.73
C TYR A 135 11.93 10.85 -1.75
N PHE A 136 12.21 9.69 -2.33
CA PHE A 136 13.59 9.17 -2.42
C PHE A 136 14.51 10.08 -3.26
N GLU A 137 14.00 10.64 -4.36
CA GLU A 137 14.77 11.60 -5.17
C GLU A 137 15.12 12.87 -4.37
N ALA A 138 14.19 13.36 -3.55
CA ALA A 138 14.45 14.50 -2.67
C ALA A 138 15.51 14.17 -1.61
N GLU A 139 15.46 12.99 -0.99
CA GLU A 139 16.45 12.53 -0.01
C GLU A 139 17.84 12.34 -0.63
N MET A 140 17.91 11.80 -1.85
CA MET A 140 19.16 11.68 -2.61
C MET A 140 19.73 13.06 -2.98
N SER A 141 18.85 14.00 -3.37
CA SER A 141 19.25 15.36 -3.73
C SER A 141 19.75 16.16 -2.52
N ALA A 142 19.20 15.89 -1.33
CA ALA A 142 19.68 16.43 -0.07
C ALA A 142 20.97 15.75 0.45
N GLY A 143 21.49 14.75 -0.25
CA GLY A 143 22.68 14.00 0.17
C GLY A 143 22.48 13.06 1.36
N ARG A 144 21.23 12.82 1.76
CA ARG A 144 20.88 11.96 2.91
C ARG A 144 20.79 10.48 2.50
N MET A 145 20.69 10.19 1.22
CA MET A 145 20.67 8.85 0.64
C MET A 145 21.65 8.76 -0.53
N ALA A 146 22.31 7.62 -0.71
CA ALA A 146 23.15 7.36 -1.87
C ALA A 146 22.32 7.38 -3.17
N ARG A 147 22.87 7.93 -4.25
CA ARG A 147 22.22 7.96 -5.57
C ARG A 147 21.90 6.55 -6.05
N ARG A 148 20.64 6.32 -6.34
CA ARG A 148 20.06 5.09 -6.89
C ARG A 148 18.95 5.50 -7.85
N ASP A 149 18.39 4.55 -8.57
CA ASP A 149 17.14 4.74 -9.29
C ASP A 149 15.99 4.85 -8.29
N ALA A 150 15.38 6.02 -8.19
CA ALA A 150 14.33 6.32 -7.21
C ALA A 150 13.07 5.46 -7.41
N GLU A 151 12.73 5.15 -8.68
CA GLU A 151 11.58 4.29 -8.99
C GLU A 151 11.85 2.84 -8.57
N VAL A 152 13.06 2.33 -8.81
CA VAL A 152 13.45 0.98 -8.37
C VAL A 152 13.37 0.88 -6.85
N VAL A 153 13.90 1.87 -6.12
CA VAL A 153 13.81 1.89 -4.65
C VAL A 153 12.35 1.93 -4.19
N ALA A 154 11.53 2.80 -4.78
CA ALA A 154 10.11 2.91 -4.44
C ALA A 154 9.35 1.61 -4.68
N ARG A 155 9.55 0.98 -5.84
CA ARG A 155 8.92 -0.31 -6.19
C ARG A 155 9.38 -1.44 -5.26
N THR A 156 10.66 -1.47 -4.91
CA THR A 156 11.20 -2.47 -3.98
C THR A 156 10.58 -2.31 -2.60
N PHE A 157 10.53 -1.09 -2.08
CA PHE A 157 9.99 -0.80 -0.77
C PHE A 157 8.50 -1.13 -0.68
N ILE A 158 7.68 -0.52 -1.56
CA ILE A 158 6.23 -0.72 -1.49
C ILE A 158 5.80 -2.12 -1.91
N GLY A 159 6.53 -2.73 -2.86
CA GLY A 159 6.26 -4.10 -3.31
C GLY A 159 6.51 -5.13 -2.22
N ALA A 160 7.56 -4.98 -1.41
CA ALA A 160 7.81 -5.85 -0.27
C ALA A 160 6.70 -5.73 0.78
N ILE A 161 6.24 -4.51 1.08
CA ILE A 161 5.14 -4.23 2.01
C ILE A 161 3.83 -4.83 1.51
N GLN A 162 3.52 -4.61 0.23
CA GLN A 162 2.33 -5.17 -0.40
C GLN A 162 2.33 -6.70 -0.38
N ASN A 163 3.48 -7.32 -0.68
CA ASN A 163 3.64 -8.77 -0.64
C ASN A 163 3.45 -9.31 0.78
N PHE A 164 4.01 -8.63 1.79
CA PHE A 164 3.81 -9.00 3.18
C PHE A 164 2.31 -9.03 3.54
N ALA A 165 1.59 -7.94 3.28
CA ALA A 165 0.15 -7.87 3.54
C ALA A 165 -0.66 -8.90 2.72
N PHE A 166 -0.22 -9.22 1.50
CA PHE A 166 -0.83 -10.26 0.67
C PHE A 166 -0.65 -11.66 1.27
N LEU A 167 0.55 -11.99 1.76
CA LEU A 167 0.82 -13.27 2.39
C LEU A 167 0.05 -13.44 3.71
N GLU A 168 -0.11 -12.39 4.51
CA GLU A 168 -1.00 -12.43 5.70
C GLU A 168 -2.46 -12.73 5.32
N LEU A 169 -2.93 -12.26 4.18
CA LEU A 169 -4.29 -12.54 3.70
C LEU A 169 -4.48 -14.01 3.32
N ILE A 170 -3.43 -14.66 2.82
CA ILE A 170 -3.43 -16.08 2.45
C ILE A 170 -3.23 -16.96 3.69
N ASP A 171 -2.22 -16.67 4.49
CA ASP A 171 -1.90 -17.38 5.74
C ASP A 171 -2.63 -16.73 6.93
N ARG A 172 -3.97 -16.83 6.94
CA ARG A 172 -4.82 -16.19 7.96
C ARG A 172 -4.55 -16.63 9.38
N LYS A 173 -3.96 -17.80 9.56
CA LYS A 173 -3.64 -18.35 10.89
C LYS A 173 -2.22 -18.02 11.33
N HIS A 174 -1.40 -17.47 10.44
CA HIS A 174 0.02 -17.18 10.67
C HIS A 174 0.81 -18.41 11.13
N GLU A 175 0.41 -19.60 10.67
CA GLU A 175 1.03 -20.87 11.04
C GLU A 175 2.26 -21.19 10.18
N GLU A 176 2.25 -20.80 8.90
CA GLU A 176 3.32 -21.10 7.95
C GLU A 176 4.35 -19.97 7.87
N LEU A 177 3.92 -18.72 8.01
CA LEU A 177 4.76 -17.53 7.90
C LEU A 177 4.59 -16.60 9.12
N PRO A 178 4.98 -17.04 10.33
CA PRO A 178 4.72 -16.34 11.59
C PRO A 178 5.66 -15.14 11.80
N LEU A 179 5.77 -14.24 10.82
CA LEU A 179 6.62 -13.05 10.89
C LEU A 179 5.79 -11.82 11.29
N PRO A 180 5.95 -11.26 12.51
CA PRO A 180 5.24 -10.05 12.91
C PRO A 180 5.60 -8.84 12.03
N ALA A 181 4.63 -7.96 11.80
CA ALA A 181 4.80 -6.77 10.94
C ALA A 181 5.98 -5.90 11.37
N GLU A 182 6.14 -5.68 12.68
CA GLU A 182 7.24 -4.87 13.24
C GLU A 182 8.62 -5.50 12.94
N MET A 183 8.72 -6.82 12.99
CA MET A 183 9.95 -7.54 12.66
C MET A 183 10.24 -7.47 11.17
N PHE A 184 9.21 -7.65 10.35
CA PHE A 184 9.32 -7.50 8.90
C PHE A 184 9.78 -6.10 8.52
N VAL A 185 9.12 -5.05 9.03
CA VAL A 185 9.45 -3.65 8.73
C VAL A 185 10.88 -3.32 9.14
N ARG A 186 11.30 -3.71 10.34
CA ARG A 186 12.68 -3.51 10.81
C ARG A 186 13.68 -4.18 9.87
N GLY A 187 13.44 -5.42 9.47
CA GLY A 187 14.28 -6.15 8.53
C GLY A 187 14.31 -5.51 7.15
N LEU A 188 13.16 -5.12 6.60
CA LEU A 188 13.05 -4.46 5.30
C LEU A 188 13.82 -3.14 5.26
N VAL A 189 13.59 -2.26 6.25
CA VAL A 189 14.26 -0.96 6.31
C VAL A 189 15.77 -1.14 6.50
N HIS A 190 16.19 -2.08 7.34
CA HIS A 190 17.61 -2.40 7.51
C HIS A 190 18.25 -2.89 6.21
N LEU A 191 17.60 -3.79 5.47
CA LEU A 191 18.09 -4.28 4.18
C LEU A 191 18.20 -3.17 3.14
N LEU A 192 17.22 -2.29 3.05
CA LEU A 192 17.26 -1.15 2.13
C LEU A 192 18.37 -0.15 2.50
N TRP A 193 18.56 0.11 3.79
CA TRP A 193 19.51 1.11 4.27
C TRP A 193 20.96 0.63 4.17
N HIS A 194 21.23 -0.63 4.50
CA HIS A 194 22.57 -1.21 4.55
C HIS A 194 22.92 -2.10 3.36
N GLY A 195 21.94 -2.52 2.59
CA GLY A 195 22.11 -3.48 1.49
C GLY A 195 22.37 -4.91 2.00
N VAL A 196 22.72 -5.80 1.08
CA VAL A 196 22.97 -7.24 1.35
C VAL A 196 24.44 -7.63 1.12
N SER A 197 25.27 -6.72 0.61
CA SER A 197 26.69 -7.00 0.41
C SER A 197 27.42 -7.10 1.76
N PRO A 198 28.35 -8.06 1.92
CA PRO A 198 29.22 -8.08 3.09
C PRO A 198 29.94 -6.74 3.24
N ALA A 199 30.07 -6.22 4.45
CA ALA A 199 30.87 -5.03 4.70
C ALA A 199 32.28 -5.25 4.16
N VAL A 200 32.72 -4.40 3.23
CA VAL A 200 34.09 -4.45 2.73
C VAL A 200 34.99 -4.01 3.88
N THR A 201 35.60 -4.96 4.56
CA THR A 201 36.63 -4.67 5.56
C THR A 201 37.85 -4.17 4.83
N THR A 202 37.96 -2.89 4.63
CA THR A 202 39.21 -2.25 4.15
C THR A 202 40.28 -2.49 5.20
N LYS A 203 41.10 -3.55 5.06
CA LYS A 203 42.32 -3.71 5.82
C LYS A 203 43.20 -2.47 5.50
N LYS A 204 43.33 -1.56 6.47
CA LYS A 204 44.32 -0.51 6.39
C LYS A 204 45.68 -1.19 6.25
N THR A 205 46.24 -1.22 5.03
CA THR A 205 47.63 -1.61 4.78
C THR A 205 48.49 -0.52 5.41
N THR A 206 49.00 -0.82 6.59
CA THR A 206 49.98 0.02 7.25
C THR A 206 51.28 -0.10 6.46
N THR A 207 51.48 0.81 5.54
CA THR A 207 52.75 0.91 4.81
C THR A 207 53.84 1.27 5.82
N LYS A 208 54.64 0.28 6.21
CA LYS A 208 55.81 0.45 7.02
C LYS A 208 56.78 1.33 6.25
N LYS A 209 57.04 2.56 6.74
CA LYS A 209 58.02 3.51 6.21
C LYS A 209 59.40 2.83 6.20
N PRO A 210 60.20 2.88 5.11
CA PRO A 210 61.52 2.29 5.08
C PRO A 210 62.45 3.05 6.02
N ARG A 211 63.13 2.27 6.84
CA ARG A 211 64.16 2.73 7.79
C ARG A 211 65.33 3.28 7.00
N LYS A 212 65.59 4.58 7.11
CA LYS A 212 66.80 5.22 6.54
C LYS A 212 68.04 4.63 7.23
N GLU A 213 68.82 3.84 6.50
CA GLU A 213 70.17 3.47 6.92
C GLU A 213 71.07 4.72 6.96
N ARG A 214 71.68 4.98 8.09
CA ARG A 214 72.77 5.96 8.23
C ARG A 214 74.02 5.26 7.79
N VAL A 215 74.59 5.71 6.67
CA VAL A 215 75.97 5.40 6.26
C VAL A 215 76.95 6.33 7.07
N ARG A 216 77.92 5.70 7.66
CA ARG A 216 79.06 6.41 8.26
C ARG A 216 80.09 6.79 7.17
#